data_7944cc05c3beddb70139f4be30910961
#
_entry.id   7944cc05c3beddb70139f4be30910961
#
_cell.length_a   1.000
_cell.length_b   1.000
_cell.length_c   1.000
_cell.angle_alpha   90.00
_cell.angle_beta   90.00
_cell.angle_gamma   90.00
#
_symmetry.space_group_name_H-M   'P 1'
#
loop_
_entity.id
_entity.type
_entity.pdbx_description
1 polymer ?
#
loop_
_entity_poly.entity_id
_entity_poly.type
_entity_poly.pdbx_seq_one_letter_code
_entity_poly.pdbx_strand_id
1 'polypeptide(L)'
;APMWILILSVSLSYIFVSLNLPYPLKDEFLVNIPDNVLSNLAFPNFSKALELDFIMTVLAITLIASIESLLSIKAVDKLDPERRRSNVNKDLKALGLATSLSGLVGGLNVVTVIARSSVNVNNNATNRSANFFHALFLVIFVLLFQDQLRRIPLAALAAILVYTGYKLATPKNFSKIAQIGKEQILIFSATLLTTLFTNLITGIAMGILVTFIIHVVLNKSLSLFINHLVKPNILMFKEKDGRNYYISVKYFASFLNFYRLKNKLDIIPENENVILDFSLCSFVDHTVMEGLENYVDTFSKKDGSIEIIGLDMHGADSKHPFAIHKLMPLSKLGPIEKYFTKRQVLLKSMAKEYKWSYIPKRSNETKFLQKFVFFRTRKVPFFYNSFYDETKTFHLFDIEFSEGEFIAREVVKTTVLHIKLKESIPVFTLDKEG
;
A
#
# COMPACT_ATOMS: atom_id res chain seq x y z
N ALA A 1 -11.67 -28.26 -10.49
CA ALA A 1 -11.13 -28.72 -11.77
C ALA A 1 -9.85 -29.57 -11.62
N PRO A 2 -8.80 -29.22 -10.82
CA PRO A 2 -7.58 -30.03 -10.73
C PRO A 2 -7.81 -31.48 -10.29
N MET A 3 -8.72 -31.71 -9.35
CA MET A 3 -9.07 -33.06 -8.87
C MET A 3 -9.60 -33.95 -9.99
N TRP A 4 -10.49 -33.44 -10.85
CA TRP A 4 -11.00 -34.18 -11.99
C TRP A 4 -9.93 -34.53 -13.02
N ILE A 5 -8.97 -33.62 -13.25
CA ILE A 5 -7.83 -33.86 -14.14
C ILE A 5 -6.99 -35.04 -13.60
N LEU A 6 -6.71 -35.04 -12.28
CA LEU A 6 -5.97 -36.14 -11.65
C LEU A 6 -6.72 -37.48 -11.71
N ILE A 7 -8.00 -37.50 -11.35
CA ILE A 7 -8.81 -38.73 -11.40
C ILE A 7 -8.86 -39.27 -12.82
N LEU A 8 -9.18 -38.43 -13.80
CA LEU A 8 -9.24 -38.87 -15.21
C LEU A 8 -7.88 -39.36 -15.72
N SER A 9 -6.79 -38.64 -15.40
CA SER A 9 -5.46 -39.04 -15.87
C SER A 9 -4.96 -40.32 -15.25
N VAL A 10 -5.20 -40.55 -13.97
CA VAL A 10 -4.89 -41.85 -13.31
C VAL A 10 -5.75 -42.98 -13.88
N SER A 11 -7.06 -42.73 -14.05
CA SER A 11 -7.95 -43.72 -14.67
C SER A 11 -7.53 -44.09 -16.09
N LEU A 12 -7.16 -43.11 -16.91
CA LEU A 12 -6.63 -43.33 -18.24
C LEU A 12 -5.31 -44.10 -18.19
N SER A 13 -4.42 -43.79 -17.26
CA SER A 13 -3.15 -44.50 -17.08
C SER A 13 -3.39 -46.00 -16.82
N TYR A 14 -4.38 -46.35 -15.96
CA TYR A 14 -4.77 -47.72 -15.73
C TYR A 14 -5.34 -48.39 -16.99
N ILE A 15 -6.18 -47.71 -17.77
CA ILE A 15 -6.76 -48.23 -19.02
C ILE A 15 -5.67 -48.50 -20.05
N PHE A 16 -4.70 -47.59 -20.20
CA PHE A 16 -3.56 -47.77 -21.12
C PHE A 16 -2.75 -49.00 -20.80
N VAL A 17 -2.52 -49.26 -19.51
CA VAL A 17 -1.79 -50.45 -19.06
C VAL A 17 -2.63 -51.74 -19.27
N SER A 18 -3.94 -51.71 -18.94
CA SER A 18 -4.80 -52.91 -18.99
C SER A 18 -5.14 -53.34 -20.42
N LEU A 19 -5.21 -52.38 -21.36
CA LEU A 19 -5.56 -52.68 -22.77
C LEU A 19 -4.32 -52.95 -23.65
N ASN A 20 -3.09 -52.95 -23.09
CA ASN A 20 -1.84 -53.13 -23.83
C ASN A 20 -1.78 -52.27 -25.10
N LEU A 21 -2.16 -51.01 -24.97
CA LEU A 21 -2.18 -50.05 -26.09
C LEU A 21 -0.77 -49.85 -26.66
N PRO A 22 -0.65 -49.56 -27.99
CA PRO A 22 0.65 -49.47 -28.68
C PRO A 22 1.53 -48.27 -28.19
N TYR A 23 1.01 -47.46 -27.34
CA TYR A 23 1.74 -46.31 -26.72
C TYR A 23 1.81 -46.51 -25.19
N PRO A 24 2.71 -47.34 -24.67
CA PRO A 24 2.84 -47.52 -23.22
C PRO A 24 3.33 -46.20 -22.57
N LEU A 25 2.67 -45.82 -21.49
CA LEU A 25 3.19 -44.78 -20.64
C LEU A 25 4.48 -45.30 -19.97
N LYS A 26 5.62 -44.82 -20.46
CA LYS A 26 6.92 -45.15 -19.85
C LYS A 26 7.01 -44.49 -18.47
N ASP A 27 7.74 -45.10 -17.57
CA ASP A 27 7.98 -44.58 -16.19
C ASP A 27 8.55 -43.19 -16.17
N GLU A 28 9.30 -42.80 -17.22
CA GLU A 28 9.85 -41.44 -17.40
C GLU A 28 8.76 -40.36 -17.49
N PHE A 29 7.54 -40.68 -17.88
CA PHE A 29 6.40 -39.77 -18.00
C PHE A 29 5.47 -39.79 -16.79
N LEU A 30 5.78 -40.57 -15.78
CA LEU A 30 5.04 -40.73 -14.54
C LEU A 30 5.76 -40.02 -13.40
N VAL A 31 5.01 -39.71 -12.34
CA VAL A 31 5.60 -39.12 -11.12
C VAL A 31 6.50 -40.15 -10.44
N ASN A 32 7.77 -39.82 -10.29
CA ASN A 32 8.72 -40.68 -9.59
C ASN A 32 8.65 -40.45 -8.08
N ILE A 33 8.14 -41.43 -7.34
CA ILE A 33 8.13 -41.41 -5.88
C ILE A 33 9.00 -42.56 -5.40
N PRO A 34 10.01 -42.36 -4.55
CA PRO A 34 10.87 -43.41 -4.03
C PRO A 34 10.06 -44.41 -3.20
N ASP A 35 10.47 -45.71 -3.23
CA ASP A 35 9.78 -46.79 -2.52
C ASP A 35 9.71 -46.59 -1.02
N ASN A 36 10.71 -45.95 -0.45
CA ASN A 36 10.75 -45.63 0.96
C ASN A 36 10.98 -44.13 1.15
N VAL A 37 9.91 -43.37 1.38
CA VAL A 37 9.97 -41.90 1.56
C VAL A 37 10.82 -41.51 2.77
N LEU A 38 10.77 -42.30 3.85
CA LEU A 38 11.47 -42.01 5.10
C LEU A 38 12.98 -42.20 4.99
N SER A 39 13.45 -43.21 4.22
CA SER A 39 14.87 -43.45 4.02
C SER A 39 15.53 -42.48 3.09
N ASN A 40 14.76 -41.70 2.30
CA ASN A 40 15.25 -40.70 1.37
C ASN A 40 15.20 -39.28 1.95
N LEU A 41 15.01 -39.11 3.25
CA LEU A 41 15.13 -37.80 3.89
C LEU A 41 16.57 -37.32 3.75
N ALA A 42 16.73 -36.14 3.14
CA ALA A 42 18.03 -35.51 2.95
C ALA A 42 18.28 -34.54 4.10
N PHE A 43 19.42 -34.68 4.75
CA PHE A 43 19.86 -33.74 5.78
C PHE A 43 20.72 -32.65 5.16
N PRO A 44 20.72 -31.41 5.71
CA PRO A 44 21.46 -30.31 5.15
C PRO A 44 22.99 -30.56 5.22
N ASN A 45 23.66 -30.30 4.11
CA ASN A 45 25.12 -30.29 4.04
C ASN A 45 25.63 -28.85 4.11
N PHE A 46 26.34 -28.52 5.18
CA PHE A 46 26.84 -27.17 5.41
C PHE A 46 28.28 -26.95 4.88
N SER A 47 28.89 -27.92 4.16
CA SER A 47 30.26 -27.79 3.66
C SER A 47 30.50 -26.57 2.78
N LYS A 48 29.46 -26.11 2.07
CA LYS A 48 29.50 -24.99 1.15
C LYS A 48 28.76 -23.73 1.67
N ALA A 49 28.43 -23.68 2.95
CA ALA A 49 27.63 -22.62 3.52
C ALA A 49 28.28 -21.22 3.45
N LEU A 50 29.62 -21.15 3.35
CA LEU A 50 30.40 -19.91 3.23
C LEU A 50 30.72 -19.54 1.78
N GLU A 51 30.36 -20.35 0.80
CA GLU A 51 30.55 -19.99 -0.61
C GLU A 51 29.62 -18.82 -0.98
N LEU A 52 30.12 -17.89 -1.80
CA LEU A 52 29.36 -16.70 -2.22
C LEU A 52 28.07 -17.08 -2.92
N ASP A 53 28.11 -18.11 -3.78
CA ASP A 53 26.94 -18.59 -4.53
C ASP A 53 25.85 -19.13 -3.60
N PHE A 54 26.23 -19.81 -2.52
CA PHE A 54 25.29 -20.26 -1.50
C PHE A 54 24.64 -19.08 -0.79
N ILE A 55 25.44 -18.10 -0.33
CA ILE A 55 24.92 -16.91 0.36
C ILE A 55 23.97 -16.12 -0.54
N MET A 56 24.34 -15.91 -1.80
CA MET A 56 23.49 -15.21 -2.78
C MET A 56 22.19 -15.95 -3.05
N THR A 57 22.24 -17.28 -3.14
CA THR A 57 21.04 -18.12 -3.31
C THR A 57 20.12 -18.05 -2.09
N VAL A 58 20.67 -18.10 -0.88
CA VAL A 58 19.88 -17.97 0.37
C VAL A 58 19.22 -16.60 0.44
N LEU A 59 19.94 -15.51 0.12
CA LEU A 59 19.39 -14.16 0.08
C LEU A 59 18.27 -14.06 -0.97
N ALA A 60 18.48 -14.61 -2.16
CA ALA A 60 17.51 -14.64 -3.24
C ALA A 60 16.23 -15.37 -2.83
N ILE A 61 16.34 -16.59 -2.32
CA ILE A 61 15.20 -17.40 -1.86
C ILE A 61 14.46 -16.70 -0.72
N THR A 62 15.18 -16.15 0.25
CA THR A 62 14.58 -15.41 1.38
C THR A 62 13.79 -14.21 0.91
N LEU A 63 14.33 -13.43 -0.03
CA LEU A 63 13.68 -12.25 -0.58
C LEU A 63 12.43 -12.63 -1.37
N ILE A 64 12.52 -13.63 -2.26
CA ILE A 64 11.38 -14.10 -3.05
C ILE A 64 10.29 -14.65 -2.14
N ALA A 65 10.61 -15.57 -1.22
CA ALA A 65 9.66 -16.19 -0.32
C ALA A 65 8.97 -15.16 0.59
N SER A 66 9.72 -14.15 1.06
CA SER A 66 9.17 -13.06 1.87
C SER A 66 8.20 -12.20 1.07
N ILE A 67 8.57 -11.75 -0.13
CA ILE A 67 7.70 -10.92 -0.98
C ILE A 67 6.44 -11.70 -1.38
N GLU A 68 6.59 -12.95 -1.81
CA GLU A 68 5.46 -13.79 -2.20
C GLU A 68 4.48 -14.00 -1.04
N SER A 69 5.01 -14.31 0.15
CA SER A 69 4.20 -14.47 1.35
C SER A 69 3.50 -13.17 1.76
N LEU A 70 4.18 -12.03 1.71
CA LEU A 70 3.60 -10.72 2.01
C LEU A 70 2.45 -10.35 1.06
N LEU A 71 2.62 -10.60 -0.24
CA LEU A 71 1.58 -10.38 -1.24
C LEU A 71 0.39 -11.32 -1.02
N SER A 72 0.67 -12.59 -0.73
CA SER A 72 -0.36 -13.60 -0.45
C SER A 72 -1.15 -13.28 0.81
N ILE A 73 -0.50 -12.88 1.91
CA ILE A 73 -1.14 -12.48 3.16
C ILE A 73 -2.09 -11.31 2.90
N LYS A 74 -1.63 -10.25 2.22
CA LYS A 74 -2.48 -9.10 1.88
C LYS A 74 -3.69 -9.48 1.00
N ALA A 75 -3.49 -10.40 0.06
CA ALA A 75 -4.57 -10.87 -0.79
C ALA A 75 -5.59 -11.70 -0.02
N VAL A 76 -5.13 -12.55 0.92
CA VAL A 76 -6.00 -13.36 1.79
C VAL A 76 -6.77 -12.50 2.78
N ASP A 77 -6.15 -11.48 3.37
CA ASP A 77 -6.82 -10.51 4.24
C ASP A 77 -8.03 -9.83 3.55
N LYS A 78 -7.91 -9.59 2.23
CA LYS A 78 -9.02 -9.04 1.42
C LYS A 78 -10.15 -10.07 1.18
N LEU A 79 -9.85 -11.36 1.23
CA LEU A 79 -10.83 -12.44 1.05
C LEU A 79 -11.58 -12.76 2.35
N ASP A 80 -11.04 -12.40 3.52
CA ASP A 80 -11.68 -12.66 4.80
C ASP A 80 -13.00 -11.89 4.93
N PRO A 81 -14.16 -12.58 5.16
CA PRO A 81 -15.46 -11.91 5.30
C PRO A 81 -15.48 -10.90 6.46
N GLU A 82 -14.72 -11.16 7.52
CA GLU A 82 -14.60 -10.27 8.67
C GLU A 82 -13.54 -9.18 8.47
N ARG A 83 -12.79 -9.22 7.36
CA ARG A 83 -11.70 -8.28 7.03
C ARG A 83 -10.67 -8.11 8.15
N ARG A 84 -10.38 -9.20 8.88
CA ARG A 84 -9.34 -9.22 9.89
C ARG A 84 -7.98 -8.98 9.24
N ARG A 85 -7.14 -8.19 9.91
CA ARG A 85 -5.79 -7.92 9.42
C ARG A 85 -4.80 -8.89 10.06
N SER A 86 -4.03 -9.57 9.23
CA SER A 86 -2.93 -10.42 9.67
C SER A 86 -1.77 -9.61 10.22
N ASN A 87 -1.12 -10.13 11.25
CA ASN A 87 0.13 -9.53 11.73
C ASN A 87 1.30 -10.07 10.91
N VAL A 88 1.68 -9.31 9.89
CA VAL A 88 2.72 -9.65 8.91
C VAL A 88 4.04 -10.06 9.57
N ASN A 89 4.45 -9.39 10.64
CA ASN A 89 5.70 -9.69 11.33
C ASN A 89 5.65 -11.06 12.03
N LYS A 90 4.50 -11.41 12.63
CA LYS A 90 4.31 -12.73 13.25
C LYS A 90 4.26 -13.82 12.19
N ASP A 91 3.60 -13.57 11.06
CA ASP A 91 3.48 -14.53 9.97
C ASP A 91 4.84 -14.80 9.33
N LEU A 92 5.65 -13.76 9.03
CA LEU A 92 7.00 -13.95 8.50
C LEU A 92 7.92 -14.71 9.47
N LYS A 93 7.83 -14.46 10.78
CA LYS A 93 8.60 -15.22 11.78
C LYS A 93 8.17 -16.69 11.79
N ALA A 94 6.87 -16.97 11.72
CA ALA A 94 6.33 -18.34 11.68
C ALA A 94 6.77 -19.06 10.40
N LEU A 95 6.74 -18.39 9.24
CA LEU A 95 7.21 -18.92 7.96
C LEU A 95 8.71 -19.19 7.99
N GLY A 96 9.52 -18.31 8.58
CA GLY A 96 10.95 -18.53 8.76
C GLY A 96 11.24 -19.76 9.61
N LEU A 97 10.55 -19.94 10.72
CA LEU A 97 10.67 -21.11 11.58
C LEU A 97 10.24 -22.38 10.83
N ALA A 98 9.10 -22.33 10.14
CA ALA A 98 8.59 -23.47 9.35
C ALA A 98 9.56 -23.86 8.21
N THR A 99 10.13 -22.87 7.52
CA THR A 99 11.16 -23.09 6.47
C THR A 99 12.42 -23.72 7.05
N SER A 100 12.88 -23.25 8.21
CA SER A 100 14.07 -23.83 8.88
C SER A 100 13.81 -25.30 9.27
N LEU A 101 12.66 -25.60 9.86
CA LEU A 101 12.30 -26.99 10.20
C LEU A 101 12.13 -27.87 8.95
N SER A 102 11.52 -27.35 7.88
CA SER A 102 11.41 -28.04 6.60
C SER A 102 12.79 -28.35 6.02
N GLY A 103 13.69 -27.36 6.00
CA GLY A 103 15.06 -27.52 5.49
C GLY A 103 15.90 -28.54 6.27
N LEU A 104 15.69 -28.68 7.59
CA LEU A 104 16.38 -29.66 8.42
C LEU A 104 16.06 -31.13 8.02
N VAL A 105 14.92 -31.37 7.42
CA VAL A 105 14.50 -32.68 6.92
C VAL A 105 14.58 -32.78 5.38
N GLY A 106 15.26 -31.83 4.74
CA GLY A 106 15.45 -31.80 3.28
C GLY A 106 14.24 -31.31 2.48
N GLY A 107 13.28 -30.65 3.14
CA GLY A 107 12.12 -30.09 2.49
C GLY A 107 12.37 -28.71 1.86
N LEU A 108 11.42 -28.26 1.04
CA LEU A 108 11.45 -26.96 0.39
C LEU A 108 11.09 -25.81 1.36
N ASN A 109 11.37 -24.59 0.94
CA ASN A 109 10.94 -23.39 1.66
C ASN A 109 9.41 -23.30 1.74
N VAL A 110 8.91 -22.82 2.89
CA VAL A 110 7.48 -22.67 3.16
C VAL A 110 7.05 -21.25 2.81
N VAL A 111 5.98 -21.10 2.03
CA VAL A 111 5.40 -19.81 1.64
C VAL A 111 3.88 -19.83 1.80
N THR A 112 3.30 -18.68 2.03
CA THR A 112 1.84 -18.50 2.03
C THR A 112 1.32 -18.49 0.60
N VAL A 113 0.29 -19.31 0.31
CA VAL A 113 -0.26 -19.46 -1.05
C VAL A 113 -1.72 -19.03 -1.08
N ILE A 114 -2.06 -18.07 -1.95
CA ILE A 114 -3.43 -17.54 -2.11
C ILE A 114 -4.43 -18.66 -2.46
N ALA A 115 -4.06 -19.56 -3.38
CA ALA A 115 -4.97 -20.61 -3.87
C ALA A 115 -5.49 -21.52 -2.74
N ARG A 116 -4.60 -21.97 -1.84
CA ARG A 116 -4.98 -22.83 -0.69
C ARG A 116 -5.77 -22.04 0.34
N SER A 117 -5.34 -20.82 0.63
CA SER A 117 -6.02 -19.93 1.59
C SER A 117 -7.42 -19.56 1.12
N SER A 118 -7.62 -19.30 -0.18
CA SER A 118 -8.95 -19.02 -0.74
C SER A 118 -9.90 -20.21 -0.64
N VAL A 119 -9.40 -21.43 -0.83
CA VAL A 119 -10.20 -22.65 -0.61
C VAL A 119 -10.66 -22.73 0.84
N ASN A 120 -9.77 -22.44 1.78
CA ASN A 120 -10.06 -22.45 3.22
C ASN A 120 -11.15 -21.44 3.58
N VAL A 121 -11.01 -20.19 3.10
CA VAL A 121 -12.00 -19.12 3.30
C VAL A 121 -13.34 -19.47 2.68
N ASN A 122 -13.35 -19.95 1.44
CA ASN A 122 -14.58 -20.32 0.72
C ASN A 122 -15.33 -21.51 1.35
N ASN A 123 -14.64 -22.31 2.15
CA ASN A 123 -15.25 -23.42 2.92
C ASN A 123 -15.51 -23.04 4.38
N ASN A 124 -15.52 -21.74 4.71
CA ASN A 124 -15.84 -21.20 6.05
C ASN A 124 -14.95 -21.78 7.16
N ALA A 125 -13.69 -22.06 6.88
CA ALA A 125 -12.75 -22.48 7.91
C ALA A 125 -12.46 -21.32 8.88
N THR A 126 -12.79 -21.51 10.15
CA THR A 126 -12.71 -20.46 11.17
C THR A 126 -11.50 -20.59 12.10
N ASN A 127 -10.80 -21.73 12.05
CA ASN A 127 -9.70 -21.97 12.96
C ASN A 127 -8.47 -22.62 12.31
N ARG A 128 -7.36 -22.66 13.03
CA ARG A 128 -6.05 -23.17 12.55
C ARG A 128 -5.98 -24.69 12.39
N SER A 129 -6.91 -25.43 12.96
CA SER A 129 -6.95 -26.90 12.86
C SER A 129 -7.11 -27.39 11.43
N ALA A 130 -7.76 -26.60 10.56
CA ALA A 130 -7.88 -26.90 9.14
C ALA A 130 -6.51 -27.15 8.48
N ASN A 131 -5.51 -26.35 8.83
CA ASN A 131 -4.16 -26.47 8.28
C ASN A 131 -3.42 -27.73 8.82
N PHE A 132 -3.62 -28.01 10.10
CA PHE A 132 -3.08 -29.23 10.72
C PHE A 132 -3.65 -30.50 10.07
N PHE A 133 -4.99 -30.60 9.95
CA PHE A 133 -5.62 -31.74 9.32
C PHE A 133 -5.26 -31.88 7.85
N HIS A 134 -5.11 -30.77 7.13
CA HIS A 134 -4.61 -30.79 5.76
C HIS A 134 -3.23 -31.46 5.65
N ALA A 135 -2.29 -31.06 6.51
CA ALA A 135 -0.96 -31.66 6.54
C ALA A 135 -1.00 -33.14 6.94
N LEU A 136 -1.80 -33.47 7.97
CA LEU A 136 -1.99 -34.86 8.41
C LEU A 136 -2.55 -35.75 7.30
N PHE A 137 -3.60 -35.29 6.61
CA PHE A 137 -4.18 -36.05 5.49
C PHE A 137 -3.21 -36.22 4.31
N LEU A 138 -2.37 -35.20 4.03
CA LEU A 138 -1.33 -35.32 3.00
C LEU A 138 -0.33 -36.41 3.36
N VAL A 139 0.13 -36.50 4.60
CA VAL A 139 1.06 -37.53 5.06
C VAL A 139 0.39 -38.91 4.94
N ILE A 140 -0.83 -39.07 5.46
CA ILE A 140 -1.59 -40.31 5.37
C ILE A 140 -1.76 -40.72 3.90
N PHE A 141 -2.14 -39.79 3.04
CA PHE A 141 -2.37 -40.09 1.62
C PHE A 141 -1.10 -40.52 0.90
N VAL A 142 0.04 -39.85 1.16
CA VAL A 142 1.33 -40.23 0.59
C VAL A 142 1.77 -41.63 1.06
N LEU A 143 1.52 -41.99 2.31
CA LEU A 143 1.91 -43.28 2.85
C LEU A 143 1.01 -44.45 2.37
N LEU A 144 -0.31 -44.21 2.22
CA LEU A 144 -1.25 -45.24 1.88
C LEU A 144 -1.48 -45.43 0.36
N PHE A 145 -1.33 -44.33 -0.42
CA PHE A 145 -1.67 -44.32 -1.85
C PHE A 145 -0.44 -44.06 -2.73
N GLN A 146 0.72 -44.52 -2.32
CA GLN A 146 1.98 -44.33 -3.02
C GLN A 146 1.94 -44.86 -4.45
N ASP A 147 1.39 -46.07 -4.66
CA ASP A 147 1.30 -46.66 -5.98
C ASP A 147 0.37 -45.93 -6.93
N GLN A 148 -0.71 -45.35 -6.41
CA GLN A 148 -1.64 -44.53 -7.17
C GLN A 148 -1.00 -43.17 -7.56
N LEU A 149 -0.21 -42.59 -6.65
CA LEU A 149 0.52 -41.36 -6.93
C LEU A 149 1.59 -41.55 -8.01
N ARG A 150 2.28 -42.66 -8.03
CA ARG A 150 3.25 -43.00 -9.09
C ARG A 150 2.62 -43.14 -10.47
N ARG A 151 1.33 -43.45 -10.56
CA ARG A 151 0.60 -43.51 -11.83
C ARG A 151 0.09 -42.19 -12.36
N ILE A 152 0.38 -41.07 -11.68
CA ILE A 152 0.02 -39.75 -12.16
C ILE A 152 0.94 -39.38 -13.32
N PRO A 153 0.43 -39.13 -14.54
CA PRO A 153 1.27 -38.65 -15.64
C PRO A 153 1.76 -37.22 -15.40
N LEU A 154 3.01 -36.95 -15.71
CA LEU A 154 3.56 -35.59 -15.65
C LEU A 154 2.78 -34.58 -16.53
N ALA A 155 2.20 -35.09 -17.63
CA ALA A 155 1.31 -34.30 -18.51
C ALA A 155 0.07 -33.78 -17.75
N ALA A 156 -0.47 -34.51 -16.79
CA ALA A 156 -1.59 -34.08 -15.97
C ALA A 156 -1.20 -32.93 -15.05
N LEU A 157 0.00 -32.99 -14.46
CA LEU A 157 0.55 -31.88 -13.65
C LEU A 157 0.81 -30.66 -14.50
N ALA A 158 1.38 -30.84 -15.69
CA ALA A 158 1.57 -29.75 -16.65
C ALA A 158 0.24 -29.09 -17.05
N ALA A 159 -0.80 -29.90 -17.32
CA ALA A 159 -2.13 -29.39 -17.64
C ALA A 159 -2.75 -28.56 -16.48
N ILE A 160 -2.54 -28.99 -15.23
CA ILE A 160 -2.98 -28.24 -14.05
C ILE A 160 -2.23 -26.90 -13.95
N LEU A 161 -0.93 -26.89 -14.21
CA LEU A 161 -0.11 -25.67 -14.19
C LEU A 161 -0.55 -24.69 -15.30
N VAL A 162 -0.75 -25.17 -16.52
CA VAL A 162 -1.23 -24.37 -17.65
C VAL A 162 -2.63 -23.79 -17.36
N TYR A 163 -3.54 -24.61 -16.84
CA TYR A 163 -4.88 -24.15 -16.44
C TYR A 163 -4.82 -23.09 -15.35
N THR A 164 -3.97 -23.26 -14.36
CA THR A 164 -3.80 -22.29 -13.27
C THR A 164 -3.20 -20.99 -13.79
N GLY A 165 -2.17 -21.10 -14.64
CA GLY A 165 -1.55 -19.96 -15.32
C GLY A 165 -2.56 -19.17 -16.16
N TYR A 166 -3.37 -19.87 -16.96
CA TYR A 166 -4.46 -19.26 -17.74
C TYR A 166 -5.48 -18.52 -16.85
N LYS A 167 -5.86 -19.14 -15.72
CA LYS A 167 -6.79 -18.53 -14.78
C LYS A 167 -6.22 -17.26 -14.12
N LEU A 168 -4.93 -17.21 -13.86
CA LEU A 168 -4.25 -16.05 -13.31
C LEU A 168 -4.03 -14.95 -14.36
N ALA A 169 -3.66 -15.35 -15.58
CA ALA A 169 -3.37 -14.44 -16.70
C ALA A 169 -4.59 -14.14 -17.60
N THR A 170 -5.80 -14.11 -17.01
CA THR A 170 -7.01 -13.80 -17.80
C THR A 170 -6.96 -12.39 -18.39
N PRO A 171 -7.45 -12.15 -19.63
CA PRO A 171 -7.54 -10.83 -20.24
C PRO A 171 -8.27 -9.79 -19.37
N LYS A 172 -9.20 -10.28 -18.55
CA LYS A 172 -9.94 -9.47 -17.57
C LYS A 172 -9.03 -8.79 -16.54
N ASN A 173 -7.97 -9.47 -16.09
CA ASN A 173 -6.99 -8.90 -15.15
C ASN A 173 -6.13 -7.83 -15.80
N PHE A 174 -5.72 -8.03 -17.06
CA PHE A 174 -5.03 -6.99 -17.84
C PHE A 174 -5.91 -5.76 -18.04
N SER A 175 -7.19 -5.96 -18.40
CA SER A 175 -8.13 -4.86 -18.57
C SER A 175 -8.34 -4.07 -17.26
N LYS A 176 -8.40 -4.73 -16.11
CA LYS A 176 -8.49 -4.04 -14.81
C LYS A 176 -7.29 -3.15 -14.54
N ILE A 177 -6.08 -3.63 -14.83
CA ILE A 177 -4.85 -2.84 -14.66
C ILE A 177 -4.85 -1.65 -15.63
N ALA A 178 -5.29 -1.86 -16.87
CA ALA A 178 -5.41 -0.81 -17.87
C ALA A 178 -6.38 0.31 -17.46
N GLN A 179 -7.46 -0.04 -16.78
CA GLN A 179 -8.44 0.92 -16.28
C GLN A 179 -7.90 1.82 -15.15
N ILE A 180 -6.90 1.35 -14.40
CA ILE A 180 -6.28 2.16 -13.34
C ILE A 180 -5.51 3.34 -13.95
N GLY A 181 -4.71 3.10 -15.01
CA GLY A 181 -3.96 4.17 -15.68
C GLY A 181 -2.82 3.66 -16.55
N LYS A 182 -2.32 4.54 -17.40
CA LYS A 182 -1.24 4.22 -18.35
C LYS A 182 0.07 3.86 -17.66
N GLU A 183 0.37 4.52 -16.55
CA GLU A 183 1.55 4.26 -15.74
C GLU A 183 1.53 2.84 -15.17
N GLN A 184 0.36 2.38 -14.71
CA GLN A 184 0.22 1.04 -14.13
C GLN A 184 0.40 -0.05 -15.19
N ILE A 185 -0.11 0.16 -16.41
CA ILE A 185 0.14 -0.75 -17.54
C ILE A 185 1.63 -0.81 -17.89
N LEU A 186 2.32 0.33 -17.91
CA LEU A 186 3.75 0.37 -18.23
C LEU A 186 4.57 -0.39 -17.18
N ILE A 187 4.31 -0.15 -15.89
CA ILE A 187 4.98 -0.85 -14.79
C ILE A 187 4.70 -2.34 -14.85
N PHE A 188 3.43 -2.71 -15.02
CA PHE A 188 3.01 -4.10 -15.13
C PHE A 188 3.66 -4.82 -16.31
N SER A 189 3.64 -4.23 -17.51
CA SER A 189 4.21 -4.82 -18.71
C SER A 189 5.74 -4.97 -18.60
N ALA A 190 6.43 -3.95 -18.07
CA ALA A 190 7.87 -4.01 -17.85
C ALA A 190 8.24 -5.12 -16.85
N THR A 191 7.52 -5.22 -15.73
CA THR A 191 7.73 -6.26 -14.73
C THR A 191 7.47 -7.64 -15.32
N LEU A 192 6.34 -7.82 -16.02
CA LEU A 192 5.94 -9.10 -16.59
C LEU A 192 6.93 -9.59 -17.64
N LEU A 193 7.25 -8.75 -18.61
CA LEU A 193 8.17 -9.11 -19.68
C LEU A 193 9.56 -9.43 -19.14
N THR A 194 10.09 -8.61 -18.24
CA THR A 194 11.39 -8.88 -17.62
C THR A 194 11.37 -10.19 -16.85
N THR A 195 10.30 -10.46 -16.07
CA THR A 195 10.16 -11.74 -15.33
C THR A 195 10.12 -12.95 -16.27
N LEU A 196 9.44 -12.84 -17.41
CA LEU A 196 9.33 -13.93 -18.39
C LEU A 196 10.67 -14.24 -19.07
N PHE A 197 11.46 -13.21 -19.41
CA PHE A 197 12.72 -13.40 -20.12
C PHE A 197 13.94 -13.61 -19.23
N THR A 198 13.83 -13.34 -17.93
CA THR A 198 14.94 -13.47 -16.97
C THR A 198 14.54 -14.30 -15.75
N ASN A 199 14.17 -13.63 -14.68
CA ASN A 199 13.70 -14.24 -13.43
C ASN A 199 12.85 -13.25 -12.61
N LEU A 200 12.19 -13.76 -11.57
CA LEU A 200 11.29 -12.98 -10.72
C LEU A 200 11.98 -11.80 -10.03
N ILE A 201 13.23 -11.97 -9.56
CA ILE A 201 13.96 -10.91 -8.86
C ILE A 201 14.24 -9.73 -9.80
N THR A 202 14.76 -10.04 -10.99
CA THR A 202 15.07 -9.03 -12.01
C THR A 202 13.79 -8.32 -12.47
N GLY A 203 12.69 -9.07 -12.60
CA GLY A 203 11.39 -8.50 -12.93
C GLY A 203 10.89 -7.50 -11.87
N ILE A 204 10.96 -7.87 -10.58
CA ILE A 204 10.59 -6.96 -9.48
C ILE A 204 11.50 -5.73 -9.47
N ALA A 205 12.81 -5.91 -9.62
CA ALA A 205 13.77 -4.79 -9.68
C ALA A 205 13.45 -3.84 -10.84
N MET A 206 13.13 -4.38 -12.02
CA MET A 206 12.72 -3.58 -13.17
C MET A 206 11.40 -2.82 -12.91
N GLY A 207 10.41 -3.46 -12.29
CA GLY A 207 9.17 -2.81 -11.90
C GLY A 207 9.38 -1.63 -10.95
N ILE A 208 10.24 -1.80 -9.94
CA ILE A 208 10.62 -0.74 -8.99
C ILE A 208 11.36 0.38 -9.72
N LEU A 209 12.30 0.05 -10.61
CA LEU A 209 13.06 1.03 -11.40
C LEU A 209 12.13 1.86 -12.29
N VAL A 210 11.22 1.24 -13.03
CA VAL A 210 10.25 1.94 -13.89
C VAL A 210 9.36 2.84 -13.04
N THR A 211 8.88 2.37 -11.89
CA THR A 211 8.08 3.18 -10.99
C THR A 211 8.86 4.39 -10.47
N PHE A 212 10.13 4.19 -10.10
CA PHE A 212 11.03 5.27 -9.67
C PHE A 212 11.21 6.31 -10.79
N ILE A 213 11.47 5.88 -12.01
CA ILE A 213 11.61 6.78 -13.17
C ILE A 213 10.34 7.60 -13.38
N ILE A 214 9.17 6.96 -13.35
CA ILE A 214 7.87 7.66 -13.48
C ILE A 214 7.72 8.73 -12.39
N HIS A 215 8.05 8.41 -11.14
CA HIS A 215 7.94 9.37 -10.04
C HIS A 215 8.92 10.53 -10.17
N VAL A 216 10.13 10.29 -10.66
CA VAL A 216 11.11 11.36 -10.96
C VAL A 216 10.57 12.28 -12.05
N VAL A 217 10.01 11.74 -13.12
CA VAL A 217 9.40 12.51 -14.22
C VAL A 217 8.23 13.35 -13.69
N LEU A 218 7.38 12.79 -12.83
CA LEU A 218 6.26 13.52 -12.22
C LEU A 218 6.72 14.67 -11.32
N ASN A 219 7.87 14.54 -10.63
CA ASN A 219 8.48 15.61 -9.85
C ASN A 219 9.30 16.60 -10.68
N LYS A 220 9.48 16.35 -11.98
CA LYS A 220 10.25 17.16 -12.93
C LYS A 220 11.74 17.33 -12.60
N SER A 221 12.24 16.77 -11.49
CA SER A 221 13.64 16.85 -11.09
C SER A 221 14.01 15.70 -10.15
N LEU A 222 15.10 15.02 -10.44
CA LEU A 222 15.65 13.95 -9.60
C LEU A 222 16.10 14.49 -8.23
N SER A 223 16.77 15.64 -8.21
CA SER A 223 17.26 16.26 -6.97
C SER A 223 16.10 16.65 -6.05
N LEU A 224 15.03 17.26 -6.58
CA LEU A 224 13.84 17.58 -5.81
C LEU A 224 13.15 16.33 -5.30
N PHE A 225 13.05 15.29 -6.12
CA PHE A 225 12.44 14.03 -5.73
C PHE A 225 13.16 13.38 -4.54
N ILE A 226 14.49 13.24 -4.62
CA ILE A 226 15.30 12.65 -3.54
C ILE A 226 15.20 13.51 -2.27
N ASN A 227 15.29 14.82 -2.40
CA ASN A 227 15.20 15.75 -1.28
C ASN A 227 13.83 15.64 -0.57
N HIS A 228 12.74 15.54 -1.33
CA HIS A 228 11.39 15.38 -0.79
C HIS A 228 11.15 13.98 -0.22
N LEU A 229 11.86 12.95 -0.71
CA LEU A 229 11.78 11.61 -0.15
C LEU A 229 12.41 11.53 1.24
N VAL A 230 13.52 12.25 1.47
CA VAL A 230 14.23 12.24 2.77
C VAL A 230 13.53 13.15 3.79
N LYS A 231 13.02 14.32 3.37
CA LYS A 231 12.35 15.27 4.27
C LYS A 231 11.05 14.74 4.86
N PRO A 232 10.69 15.12 6.10
CA PRO A 232 9.38 14.84 6.67
C PRO A 232 8.30 15.48 5.78
N ASN A 233 7.36 14.64 5.31
CA ASN A 233 6.30 15.06 4.39
C ASN A 233 4.92 15.05 5.02
N ILE A 234 4.81 14.67 6.29
CA ILE A 234 3.53 14.50 7.00
C ILE A 234 3.57 15.31 8.28
N LEU A 235 2.54 16.12 8.44
CA LEU A 235 2.28 16.92 9.64
C LEU A 235 0.96 16.44 10.22
N MET A 236 0.95 16.14 11.50
CA MET A 236 -0.23 15.71 12.23
C MET A 236 -0.41 16.56 13.48
N PHE A 237 -1.62 17.04 13.72
CA PHE A 237 -2.01 17.65 14.98
C PHE A 237 -3.43 17.22 15.36
N LYS A 238 -3.70 17.21 16.65
CA LYS A 238 -5.03 16.96 17.23
C LYS A 238 -5.64 18.28 17.68
N GLU A 239 -6.91 18.47 17.43
CA GLU A 239 -7.69 19.60 17.96
C GLU A 239 -7.81 19.49 19.48
N LYS A 240 -7.54 20.56 20.23
CA LYS A 240 -7.46 20.52 21.72
C LYS A 240 -8.75 20.05 22.38
N ASP A 241 -9.90 20.45 21.85
CA ASP A 241 -11.24 20.20 22.45
C ASP A 241 -12.14 19.33 21.54
N GLY A 242 -11.57 18.72 20.48
CA GLY A 242 -12.31 17.99 19.46
C GLY A 242 -11.81 16.55 19.27
N ARG A 243 -12.64 15.75 18.58
CA ARG A 243 -12.29 14.40 18.11
C ARG A 243 -11.60 14.42 16.73
N ASN A 244 -11.09 15.58 16.30
CA ASN A 244 -10.57 15.74 14.95
C ASN A 244 -9.04 15.70 14.95
N TYR A 245 -8.50 14.82 14.11
CA TYR A 245 -7.09 14.80 13.74
C TYR A 245 -6.90 15.40 12.36
N TYR A 246 -5.96 16.32 12.23
CA TYR A 246 -5.58 16.91 10.95
C TYR A 246 -4.23 16.35 10.52
N ILE A 247 -4.19 15.78 9.32
CA ILE A 247 -2.97 15.26 8.72
C ILE A 247 -2.78 15.95 7.37
N SER A 248 -1.73 16.76 7.25
CA SER A 248 -1.35 17.37 5.99
C SER A 248 -0.17 16.63 5.38
N VAL A 249 -0.34 16.18 4.14
CA VAL A 249 0.70 15.49 3.36
C VAL A 249 1.30 16.48 2.37
N LYS A 250 2.64 16.58 2.34
CA LYS A 250 3.37 17.55 1.50
C LYS A 250 4.20 16.82 0.44
N TYR A 251 4.54 17.56 -0.62
CA TYR A 251 5.39 17.20 -1.73
C TYR A 251 4.76 16.15 -2.63
N PHE A 252 4.79 14.89 -2.26
CA PHE A 252 4.14 13.79 -2.95
C PHE A 252 3.78 12.66 -1.99
N ALA A 253 2.78 11.87 -2.35
CA ALA A 253 2.39 10.66 -1.65
C ALA A 253 2.54 9.46 -2.60
N SER A 254 3.44 8.53 -2.27
CA SER A 254 3.74 7.37 -3.08
C SER A 254 4.06 6.15 -2.23
N PHE A 255 4.15 4.97 -2.85
CA PHE A 255 4.52 3.74 -2.15
C PHE A 255 5.83 3.87 -1.37
N LEU A 256 6.76 4.73 -1.80
CA LEU A 256 8.05 4.96 -1.14
C LEU A 256 7.93 5.64 0.24
N ASN A 257 6.93 6.49 0.42
CA ASN A 257 6.75 7.25 1.67
C ASN A 257 5.41 6.98 2.36
N PHE A 258 4.56 6.11 1.80
CA PHE A 258 3.26 5.77 2.37
C PHE A 258 3.36 5.18 3.79
N TYR A 259 4.44 4.48 4.11
CA TYR A 259 4.67 3.96 5.46
C TYR A 259 4.63 5.03 6.55
N ARG A 260 5.05 6.27 6.21
CA ARG A 260 5.00 7.41 7.15
C ARG A 260 3.57 7.82 7.45
N LEU A 261 2.72 7.88 6.43
CA LEU A 261 1.29 8.17 6.57
C LEU A 261 0.60 7.06 7.35
N LYS A 262 0.88 5.82 6.99
CA LYS A 262 0.38 4.64 7.68
C LYS A 262 0.71 4.66 9.17
N ASN A 263 1.96 4.90 9.54
CA ASN A 263 2.38 4.98 10.94
C ASN A 263 1.65 6.08 11.73
N LYS A 264 1.28 7.19 11.08
CA LYS A 264 0.49 8.24 11.72
C LYS A 264 -0.98 7.84 11.86
N LEU A 265 -1.56 7.21 10.86
CA LEU A 265 -2.94 6.72 10.90
C LEU A 265 -3.11 5.58 11.92
N ASP A 266 -2.14 4.68 12.03
CA ASP A 266 -2.18 3.54 12.96
C ASP A 266 -2.13 3.96 14.45
N ILE A 267 -1.70 5.18 14.76
CA ILE A 267 -1.68 5.72 16.13
C ILE A 267 -3.04 6.32 16.53
N ILE A 268 -3.86 6.72 15.54
CA ILE A 268 -5.15 7.37 15.80
C ILE A 268 -6.19 6.32 16.15
N PRO A 269 -6.95 6.50 17.23
CA PRO A 269 -8.08 5.63 17.55
C PRO A 269 -9.12 5.62 16.42
N GLU A 270 -9.61 4.44 16.06
CA GLU A 270 -10.49 4.27 14.89
C GLU A 270 -11.90 4.89 15.07
N ASN A 271 -12.24 5.33 16.29
CA ASN A 271 -13.47 6.07 16.62
C ASN A 271 -13.32 7.60 16.57
N GLU A 272 -12.18 8.10 16.16
CA GLU A 272 -11.91 9.53 16.00
C GLU A 272 -12.08 9.94 14.53
N ASN A 273 -12.18 11.25 14.28
CA ASN A 273 -12.29 11.80 12.94
C ASN A 273 -10.93 12.25 12.42
N VAL A 274 -10.63 11.95 11.18
CA VAL A 274 -9.38 12.31 10.52
C VAL A 274 -9.65 13.14 9.28
N ILE A 275 -9.01 14.29 9.18
CA ILE A 275 -9.01 15.13 7.97
C ILE A 275 -7.64 15.00 7.33
N LEU A 276 -7.60 14.37 6.14
CA LEU A 276 -6.40 14.19 5.34
C LEU A 276 -6.33 15.24 4.25
N ASP A 277 -5.31 16.09 4.30
CA ASP A 277 -5.11 17.18 3.33
C ASP A 277 -3.95 16.87 2.37
N PHE A 278 -4.27 16.68 1.09
CA PHE A 278 -3.33 16.47 -0.01
C PHE A 278 -3.11 17.70 -0.87
N SER A 279 -3.64 18.88 -0.49
CA SER A 279 -3.53 20.12 -1.28
C SER A 279 -2.08 20.51 -1.61
N LEU A 280 -1.12 20.04 -0.82
CA LEU A 280 0.31 20.34 -0.98
C LEU A 280 1.09 19.24 -1.70
N CYS A 281 0.41 18.20 -2.17
CA CYS A 281 1.02 17.14 -2.95
C CYS A 281 1.11 17.50 -4.42
N SER A 282 2.21 17.17 -5.07
CA SER A 282 2.36 17.23 -6.53
C SER A 282 1.65 16.07 -7.22
N PHE A 283 1.67 14.90 -6.59
CA PHE A 283 0.91 13.74 -7.01
C PHE A 283 0.63 12.77 -5.84
N VAL A 284 -0.41 11.96 -6.00
CA VAL A 284 -0.77 10.85 -5.10
C VAL A 284 -0.86 9.59 -5.95
N ASP A 285 -0.07 8.57 -5.63
CA ASP A 285 -0.01 7.35 -6.44
C ASP A 285 -1.13 6.34 -6.11
N HIS A 286 -1.23 5.32 -6.96
CA HIS A 286 -2.19 4.23 -6.83
C HIS A 286 -2.13 3.53 -5.46
N THR A 287 -0.93 3.22 -4.97
CA THR A 287 -0.73 2.48 -3.71
C THR A 287 -1.28 3.26 -2.51
N VAL A 288 -1.11 4.58 -2.53
CA VAL A 288 -1.64 5.46 -1.49
C VAL A 288 -3.16 5.51 -1.56
N MET A 289 -3.74 5.68 -2.76
CA MET A 289 -5.20 5.72 -2.94
C MET A 289 -5.87 4.42 -2.49
N GLU A 290 -5.34 3.27 -2.90
CA GLU A 290 -5.82 1.96 -2.46
C GLU A 290 -5.67 1.76 -0.94
N GLY A 291 -4.53 2.19 -0.39
CA GLY A 291 -4.28 2.11 1.05
C GLY A 291 -5.25 2.95 1.87
N LEU A 292 -5.59 4.16 1.41
CA LEU A 292 -6.52 5.07 2.09
C LEU A 292 -7.95 4.52 2.12
N GLU A 293 -8.43 3.88 1.04
CA GLU A 293 -9.76 3.25 1.04
C GLU A 293 -9.92 2.24 2.17
N ASN A 294 -8.88 1.43 2.42
CA ASN A 294 -8.90 0.47 3.52
C ASN A 294 -9.00 1.15 4.91
N TYR A 295 -8.40 2.33 5.08
CA TYR A 295 -8.52 3.11 6.32
C TYR A 295 -9.91 3.75 6.45
N VAL A 296 -10.45 4.33 5.38
CA VAL A 296 -11.82 4.88 5.35
C VAL A 296 -12.83 3.81 5.76
N ASP A 297 -12.74 2.62 5.20
CA ASP A 297 -13.58 1.48 5.56
C ASP A 297 -13.44 1.05 7.03
N THR A 298 -12.23 1.12 7.59
CA THR A 298 -11.96 0.69 8.97
C THR A 298 -12.52 1.70 9.97
N PHE A 299 -12.30 2.99 9.74
CA PHE A 299 -12.77 4.06 10.63
C PHE A 299 -14.30 4.16 10.60
N SER A 300 -14.92 4.09 9.42
CA SER A 300 -16.38 4.16 9.29
C SER A 300 -17.13 3.02 9.98
N LYS A 301 -16.49 1.86 10.21
CA LYS A 301 -17.07 0.74 10.95
C LYS A 301 -17.05 0.92 12.47
N LYS A 302 -16.27 1.88 12.98
CA LYS A 302 -16.05 2.12 14.41
C LYS A 302 -16.43 3.54 14.83
N ASP A 303 -17.44 4.11 14.17
CA ASP A 303 -17.97 5.45 14.44
C ASP A 303 -16.97 6.60 14.22
N GLY A 304 -15.84 6.33 13.58
CA GLY A 304 -14.90 7.33 13.11
C GLY A 304 -15.12 7.71 11.65
N SER A 305 -14.44 8.75 11.19
CA SER A 305 -14.48 9.15 9.80
C SER A 305 -13.12 9.59 9.28
N ILE A 306 -12.88 9.35 7.98
CA ILE A 306 -11.73 9.94 7.28
C ILE A 306 -12.27 10.80 6.15
N GLU A 307 -12.04 12.10 6.23
CA GLU A 307 -12.32 13.06 5.17
C GLU A 307 -11.04 13.37 4.40
N ILE A 308 -11.05 13.15 3.08
CA ILE A 308 -9.91 13.45 2.21
C ILE A 308 -10.18 14.76 1.49
N ILE A 309 -9.30 15.74 1.66
CA ILE A 309 -9.40 17.06 1.05
C ILE A 309 -8.18 17.36 0.17
N GLY A 310 -8.35 18.29 -0.79
CA GLY A 310 -7.28 18.73 -1.67
C GLY A 310 -7.05 17.86 -2.91
N LEU A 311 -7.72 16.70 -3.05
CA LEU A 311 -7.68 15.90 -4.28
C LEU A 311 -8.47 16.54 -5.43
N ASP A 312 -9.41 17.43 -5.15
CA ASP A 312 -10.18 18.15 -6.17
C ASP A 312 -9.31 19.04 -7.08
N MET A 313 -8.12 19.43 -6.58
CA MET A 313 -7.13 20.18 -7.36
C MET A 313 -6.24 19.26 -8.23
N HIS A 314 -6.42 17.95 -8.16
CA HIS A 314 -5.65 16.98 -8.90
C HIS A 314 -6.49 16.41 -10.05
N GLY A 315 -5.87 16.27 -11.21
CA GLY A 315 -6.45 15.52 -12.32
C GLY A 315 -6.09 14.06 -12.21
N ALA A 316 -7.07 13.18 -12.35
CA ALA A 316 -6.83 11.75 -12.45
C ALA A 316 -6.67 11.34 -13.91
N ASP A 317 -5.74 10.43 -14.21
CA ASP A 317 -5.50 9.95 -15.57
C ASP A 317 -6.60 8.99 -16.05
N SER A 318 -7.40 8.46 -15.14
CA SER A 318 -8.55 7.61 -15.45
C SER A 318 -9.70 7.85 -14.47
N LYS A 319 -10.87 7.28 -14.77
CA LYS A 319 -12.04 7.31 -13.87
C LYS A 319 -11.96 6.29 -12.73
N HIS A 320 -10.88 5.52 -12.65
CA HIS A 320 -10.71 4.51 -11.61
C HIS A 320 -10.45 5.20 -10.25
N PRO A 321 -11.07 4.76 -9.14
CA PRO A 321 -10.88 5.40 -7.82
C PRO A 321 -9.43 5.39 -7.34
N PHE A 322 -8.63 4.43 -7.81
CA PHE A 322 -7.20 4.34 -7.47
C PHE A 322 -6.28 4.89 -8.57
N ALA A 323 -6.79 5.67 -9.51
CA ALA A 323 -5.94 6.33 -10.49
C ALA A 323 -4.91 7.24 -9.80
N ILE A 324 -3.77 7.43 -10.45
CA ILE A 324 -2.81 8.42 -9.99
C ILE A 324 -3.42 9.82 -10.12
N HIS A 325 -3.32 10.60 -9.05
CA HIS A 325 -3.80 11.97 -9.00
C HIS A 325 -2.62 12.93 -9.11
N LYS A 326 -2.64 13.81 -10.10
CA LYS A 326 -1.57 14.78 -10.38
C LYS A 326 -2.10 16.20 -10.21
N LEU A 327 -1.36 17.06 -9.53
CA LEU A 327 -1.75 18.46 -9.36
C LEU A 327 -1.93 19.12 -10.73
N MET A 328 -3.10 19.65 -10.97
CA MET A 328 -3.43 20.33 -12.23
C MET A 328 -2.74 21.69 -12.32
N PRO A 329 -2.24 22.09 -13.51
CA PRO A 329 -1.79 23.47 -13.71
C PRO A 329 -2.94 24.45 -13.45
N LEU A 330 -2.63 25.60 -12.84
CA LEU A 330 -3.60 26.64 -12.51
C LEU A 330 -4.47 27.06 -13.70
N SER A 331 -3.95 26.97 -14.92
CA SER A 331 -4.69 27.27 -16.16
C SER A 331 -5.81 26.29 -16.50
N LYS A 332 -5.78 25.07 -15.93
CA LYS A 332 -6.81 24.03 -16.13
C LYS A 332 -7.80 23.96 -14.96
N LEU A 333 -7.54 24.65 -13.86
CA LEU A 333 -8.48 24.77 -12.77
C LEU A 333 -9.62 25.68 -13.22
N GLY A 334 -10.86 25.20 -13.14
CA GLY A 334 -12.05 26.01 -13.36
C GLY A 334 -12.22 27.09 -12.29
N PRO A 335 -13.37 27.76 -12.19
CA PRO A 335 -13.61 28.76 -11.15
C PRO A 335 -13.20 28.22 -9.79
N ILE A 336 -12.36 28.96 -9.06
CA ILE A 336 -11.75 28.55 -7.77
C ILE A 336 -12.79 28.05 -6.77
N GLU A 337 -14.01 28.52 -6.88
CA GLU A 337 -15.16 28.17 -6.03
C GLU A 337 -15.55 26.69 -6.10
N LYS A 338 -15.28 26.00 -7.21
CA LYS A 338 -15.55 24.57 -7.40
C LYS A 338 -14.64 23.67 -6.55
N TYR A 339 -13.53 24.21 -6.07
CA TYR A 339 -12.49 23.49 -5.35
C TYR A 339 -12.40 23.87 -3.86
N PHE A 340 -13.44 24.51 -3.34
CA PHE A 340 -13.51 24.85 -1.93
C PHE A 340 -13.71 23.58 -1.09
N THR A 341 -12.92 23.43 -0.04
CA THR A 341 -13.17 22.44 1.00
C THR A 341 -14.51 22.73 1.70
N LYS A 342 -15.11 21.74 2.35
CA LYS A 342 -16.32 21.95 3.17
C LYS A 342 -16.13 23.12 4.16
N ARG A 343 -14.96 23.19 4.80
CA ARG A 343 -14.59 24.31 5.69
C ARG A 343 -14.59 25.63 4.94
N GLN A 344 -14.01 25.73 3.75
CA GLN A 344 -13.97 26.96 2.96
C GLN A 344 -15.36 27.37 2.47
N VAL A 345 -16.24 26.42 2.14
CA VAL A 345 -17.64 26.71 1.82
C VAL A 345 -18.35 27.31 3.05
N LEU A 346 -18.15 26.72 4.23
CA LEU A 346 -18.68 27.23 5.48
C LEU A 346 -18.16 28.63 5.79
N LEU A 347 -16.83 28.83 5.68
CA LEU A 347 -16.20 30.15 5.90
C LEU A 347 -16.74 31.19 4.92
N LYS A 348 -16.99 30.81 3.67
CA LYS A 348 -17.60 31.72 2.67
C LYS A 348 -19.05 32.07 3.03
N SER A 349 -19.85 31.12 3.53
CA SER A 349 -21.21 31.41 3.98
C SER A 349 -21.23 32.34 5.19
N MET A 350 -20.33 32.14 6.16
CA MET A 350 -20.17 33.02 7.31
C MET A 350 -19.74 34.43 6.89
N ALA A 351 -18.78 34.54 5.97
CA ALA A 351 -18.35 35.84 5.44
C ALA A 351 -19.52 36.62 4.83
N LYS A 352 -20.39 35.92 4.10
CA LYS A 352 -21.60 36.52 3.50
C LYS A 352 -22.58 36.99 4.57
N GLU A 353 -22.79 36.22 5.62
CA GLU A 353 -23.68 36.54 6.75
C GLU A 353 -23.22 37.83 7.48
N TYR A 354 -21.91 37.95 7.73
CA TYR A 354 -21.32 39.09 8.42
C TYR A 354 -20.93 40.26 7.49
N LYS A 355 -21.23 40.20 6.19
CA LYS A 355 -20.86 41.16 5.14
C LYS A 355 -19.34 41.41 5.05
N TRP A 356 -18.55 40.38 5.31
CA TRP A 356 -17.11 40.42 5.18
C TRP A 356 -16.68 39.84 3.82
N SER A 357 -15.56 40.32 3.31
CA SER A 357 -14.94 39.74 2.12
C SER A 357 -14.07 38.56 2.51
N TYR A 358 -14.22 37.42 1.81
CA TYR A 358 -13.47 36.22 2.04
C TYR A 358 -12.54 35.90 0.86
N ILE A 359 -11.27 35.72 1.14
CA ILE A 359 -10.23 35.33 0.17
C ILE A 359 -9.57 34.06 0.59
N PRO A 360 -9.88 32.90 -0.03
CA PRO A 360 -9.31 31.61 0.32
C PRO A 360 -7.85 31.44 -0.10
N LYS A 361 -7.37 32.26 -1.04
CA LYS A 361 -6.03 32.19 -1.63
C LYS A 361 -4.93 32.41 -0.60
N ARG A 362 -3.80 31.73 -0.81
CA ARG A 362 -2.55 32.00 -0.09
C ARG A 362 -1.96 33.35 -0.53
N SER A 363 -1.52 34.10 0.45
CA SER A 363 -0.76 35.34 0.24
C SER A 363 0.61 35.21 0.92
N ASN A 364 1.66 35.60 0.20
CA ASN A 364 3.03 35.61 0.71
C ASN A 364 3.39 37.00 1.32
N GLU A 365 2.44 37.91 1.39
CA GLU A 365 2.63 39.27 1.94
C GLU A 365 2.65 39.23 3.48
N THR A 366 3.55 38.46 4.06
CA THR A 366 3.63 38.23 5.51
C THR A 366 4.50 39.22 6.26
N LYS A 367 5.11 40.22 5.58
CA LYS A 367 6.05 41.20 6.18
C LYS A 367 5.45 41.98 7.35
N PHE A 368 4.16 42.28 7.33
CA PHE A 368 3.48 43.01 8.41
C PHE A 368 3.46 42.21 9.72
N LEU A 369 3.49 40.87 9.67
CA LEU A 369 3.52 40.03 10.86
C LEU A 369 4.82 40.17 11.67
N GLN A 370 5.94 40.51 11.01
CA GLN A 370 7.22 40.75 11.69
C GLN A 370 7.22 41.93 12.64
N LYS A 371 6.24 42.84 12.54
CA LYS A 371 6.06 43.95 13.49
C LYS A 371 5.64 43.45 14.88
N PHE A 372 5.05 42.27 14.97
CA PHE A 372 4.59 41.70 16.23
C PHE A 372 5.68 40.82 16.86
N VAL A 373 5.89 40.99 18.17
CA VAL A 373 6.94 40.31 18.93
C VAL A 373 6.87 38.78 18.73
N PHE A 374 5.68 38.24 18.77
CA PHE A 374 5.44 36.80 18.59
C PHE A 374 5.98 36.26 17.26
N PHE A 375 5.93 37.02 16.19
CA PHE A 375 6.36 36.56 14.84
C PHE A 375 7.79 37.00 14.47
N ARG A 376 8.51 37.72 15.32
CA ARG A 376 9.91 38.14 15.01
C ARG A 376 10.86 36.96 14.87
N THR A 377 10.68 35.95 15.69
CA THR A 377 11.50 34.71 15.69
C THR A 377 10.90 33.55 14.88
N ARG A 378 9.65 33.71 14.41
CA ARG A 378 8.90 32.70 13.70
C ARG A 378 8.74 33.03 12.23
N LYS A 379 9.21 32.17 11.34
CA LYS A 379 9.09 32.37 9.90
C LYS A 379 7.71 31.95 9.43
N VAL A 380 6.84 32.89 9.11
CA VAL A 380 5.53 32.65 8.50
C VAL A 380 5.67 32.79 6.98
N PRO A 381 5.62 31.71 6.20
CA PRO A 381 5.82 31.77 4.74
C PRO A 381 4.63 32.34 3.99
N PHE A 382 3.41 32.15 4.48
CA PHE A 382 2.17 32.63 3.87
C PHE A 382 1.03 32.64 4.89
N PHE A 383 -0.05 33.31 4.53
CA PHE A 383 -1.34 33.21 5.19
C PHE A 383 -2.42 32.90 4.16
N TYR A 384 -3.58 32.38 4.62
CA TYR A 384 -4.69 31.95 3.76
C TYR A 384 -6.03 32.06 4.50
N ASN A 385 -7.16 31.79 3.82
CA ASN A 385 -8.51 31.94 4.38
C ASN A 385 -8.74 33.32 5.01
N SER A 386 -8.37 34.38 4.29
CA SER A 386 -8.44 35.76 4.79
C SER A 386 -9.85 36.32 4.77
N PHE A 387 -10.24 36.95 5.85
CA PHE A 387 -11.46 37.73 6.00
C PHE A 387 -11.11 39.18 6.28
N TYR A 388 -11.82 40.05 5.62
CA TYR A 388 -11.72 41.52 5.83
C TYR A 388 -13.11 42.09 6.03
N ASP A 389 -13.25 43.01 6.98
CA ASP A 389 -14.41 43.88 7.07
C ASP A 389 -14.41 44.93 5.97
N GLU A 390 -15.54 45.62 5.77
CA GLU A 390 -15.68 46.65 4.72
C GLU A 390 -14.65 47.75 4.85
N THR A 391 -14.23 48.09 6.06
CA THR A 391 -13.27 49.16 6.37
C THR A 391 -11.82 48.68 6.37
N LYS A 392 -11.58 47.39 6.20
CA LYS A 392 -10.26 46.73 6.33
C LYS A 392 -9.58 47.02 7.68
N THR A 393 -10.37 47.24 8.71
CA THR A 393 -9.89 47.40 10.08
C THR A 393 -9.58 46.04 10.72
N PHE A 394 -10.39 45.05 10.43
CA PHE A 394 -10.22 43.66 10.88
C PHE A 394 -9.72 42.80 9.74
N HIS A 395 -8.69 42.00 10.03
CA HIS A 395 -8.17 40.99 9.13
C HIS A 395 -7.99 39.68 9.90
N LEU A 396 -8.90 38.72 9.68
CA LEU A 396 -8.83 37.37 10.25
C LEU A 396 -8.27 36.44 9.19
N PHE A 397 -7.27 35.63 9.52
CA PHE A 397 -6.63 34.74 8.58
C PHE A 397 -5.94 33.58 9.26
N ASP A 398 -5.79 32.47 8.52
CA ASP A 398 -5.04 31.29 8.96
C ASP A 398 -3.58 31.41 8.55
N ILE A 399 -2.65 31.01 9.45
CA ILE A 399 -1.22 30.94 9.19
C ILE A 399 -0.66 29.56 9.55
N GLU A 400 0.48 29.25 8.94
CA GLU A 400 1.32 28.12 9.33
C GLU A 400 2.73 28.63 9.59
N PHE A 401 3.32 28.26 10.71
CA PHE A 401 4.71 28.54 11.03
C PHE A 401 5.38 27.35 11.69
N SER A 402 6.70 27.30 11.64
CA SER A 402 7.48 26.23 12.28
C SER A 402 8.01 26.70 13.61
N GLU A 403 7.87 25.86 14.63
CA GLU A 403 8.41 26.06 15.97
C GLU A 403 9.31 24.89 16.34
N GLY A 404 10.39 25.13 17.12
CA GLY A 404 11.36 24.12 17.54
C GLY A 404 12.63 24.04 16.70
N GLU A 405 13.67 23.43 17.24
CA GLU A 405 15.00 23.29 16.62
C GLU A 405 15.21 21.90 15.99
N PHE A 406 15.95 21.87 14.93
CA PHE A 406 16.48 20.78 14.08
C PHE A 406 15.77 19.40 14.08
N ILE A 407 15.52 18.77 15.22
CA ILE A 407 14.98 17.38 15.31
C ILE A 407 13.50 17.39 15.75
N ALA A 408 13.06 18.43 16.46
CA ALA A 408 11.69 18.57 17.00
C ALA A 408 10.95 19.77 16.38
N ARG A 409 11.07 19.94 15.06
CA ARG A 409 10.40 21.04 14.36
C ARG A 409 8.93 20.72 14.15
N GLU A 410 8.07 21.40 14.89
CA GLU A 410 6.62 21.32 14.72
C GLU A 410 6.11 22.41 13.80
N VAL A 411 5.09 22.11 13.01
CA VAL A 411 4.35 23.14 12.24
C VAL A 411 3.07 23.43 12.96
N VAL A 412 2.97 24.64 13.42
CA VAL A 412 1.80 25.17 14.11
C VAL A 412 0.89 25.84 13.09
N LYS A 413 -0.40 25.45 13.11
CA LYS A 413 -1.47 26.12 12.37
C LYS A 413 -2.31 26.91 13.37
N THR A 414 -2.54 28.17 13.10
CA THR A 414 -3.38 29.01 13.97
C THR A 414 -4.11 30.07 13.17
N THR A 415 -5.20 30.55 13.73
CA THR A 415 -5.96 31.67 13.16
C THR A 415 -5.56 32.95 13.89
N VAL A 416 -5.27 33.99 13.16
CA VAL A 416 -4.82 35.28 13.66
C VAL A 416 -5.86 36.35 13.34
N LEU A 417 -6.26 37.11 14.34
CA LEU A 417 -7.01 38.34 14.18
C LEU A 417 -6.07 39.52 14.28
N HIS A 418 -5.90 40.23 13.16
CA HIS A 418 -5.15 41.45 13.08
C HIS A 418 -6.12 42.64 13.06
N ILE A 419 -5.96 43.54 14.01
CA ILE A 419 -6.79 44.73 14.14
C ILE A 419 -5.93 45.99 13.89
N LYS A 420 -6.34 46.84 12.96
CA LYS A 420 -5.67 48.11 12.70
C LYS A 420 -6.26 49.19 13.61
N LEU A 421 -5.50 49.62 14.59
CA LEU A 421 -5.92 50.64 15.54
C LEU A 421 -5.75 52.04 14.96
N LYS A 422 -6.61 52.93 15.36
CA LYS A 422 -6.51 54.37 14.97
C LYS A 422 -5.41 55.11 15.75
N GLU A 423 -5.15 54.67 16.99
CA GLU A 423 -4.14 55.25 17.87
C GLU A 423 -3.03 54.24 18.17
N SER A 424 -1.83 54.77 18.42
CA SER A 424 -0.69 53.94 18.82
C SER A 424 -0.84 53.52 20.28
N ILE A 425 -0.78 52.22 20.56
CA ILE A 425 -0.75 51.66 21.90
C ILE A 425 0.65 51.11 22.19
N PRO A 426 1.07 51.06 23.48
CA PRO A 426 2.32 50.41 23.87
C PRO A 426 2.39 48.97 23.37
N VAL A 427 3.60 48.49 23.05
CA VAL A 427 3.81 47.11 22.64
C VAL A 427 3.68 46.21 23.87
N PHE A 428 2.71 45.31 23.88
CA PHE A 428 2.53 44.29 24.92
C PHE A 428 2.19 42.95 24.29
N THR A 429 2.41 41.90 25.02
CA THR A 429 2.01 40.52 24.69
C THR A 429 1.19 40.01 25.85
N LEU A 430 0.04 39.37 25.54
CA LEU A 430 -0.71 38.58 26.49
C LEU A 430 -0.44 37.10 26.14
N ASP A 431 0.12 36.39 27.08
CA ASP A 431 0.31 34.94 26.97
C ASP A 431 -0.58 34.25 27.98
N LYS A 432 -1.15 33.12 27.62
CA LYS A 432 -1.91 32.30 28.54
C LYS A 432 -0.88 31.53 29.36
N GLU A 433 -0.75 31.83 30.63
CA GLU A 433 -0.04 30.97 31.57
C GLU A 433 -0.69 29.57 31.54
N GLY A 434 0.15 28.53 31.25
CA GLY A 434 -0.25 27.16 30.97
C GLY A 434 -0.85 26.42 32.16
#